data_2a3fb8bc1727109dd9e6f2c893e534b6
#
_entry.id   2a3fb8bc1727109dd9e6f2c893e534b6
#
_cell.length_a   1.000
_cell.length_b   1.000
_cell.length_c   1.000
_cell.angle_alpha   90.00
_cell.angle_beta   90.00
_cell.angle_gamma   90.00
#
_symmetry.space_group_name_H-M   'P 1'
#
loop_
_entity.id
_entity.type
_entity.pdbx_description
1 polymer ?
#
loop_
_entity_poly.entity_id
_entity_poly.type
_entity_poly.pdbx_seq_one_letter_code
_entity_poly.pdbx_strand_id
1 'polypeptide(L)'
;MEWLNSLSKAIEYIENHLEQEISFDEAARIASCSTYYFQRIFSYVAGISLAEYIRRRRMTQAAFELQRTDKKVLEIASKYGYASPTSFNRAFQSVHGISPVAAKQKGAVLNAYPPIRFSVKVSGGSAMSYHIIEKPAFHIVGIRMNLVDDMEENQKSVPLFWEQALNDRRFSELCELNNAAPNGILGISVYENPENIFYYIATSSTNKAPDGICEYEIPASTWVVFENDGYFKENVQSVFRRFYTEWLPFSGYEYAGLPDIEVYPIQNKTVQSGHSEVWIAIRKEKENENGVSN
;
A
#
# COMPACT_ATOMS: atom_id res chain seq x y z
N MET A 1 6.21 -7.33 17.73
CA MET A 1 6.10 -5.85 17.83
C MET A 1 7.27 -5.08 17.19
N GLU A 2 8.29 -5.75 16.70
CA GLU A 2 9.46 -5.09 16.08
C GLU A 2 9.11 -4.30 14.81
N TRP A 3 8.26 -4.83 13.95
CA TRP A 3 7.91 -4.17 12.69
C TRP A 3 7.18 -2.82 12.88
N LEU A 4 6.26 -2.70 13.87
CA LEU A 4 5.61 -1.42 14.20
C LEU A 4 6.61 -0.38 14.70
N ASN A 5 7.61 -0.84 15.49
CA ASN A 5 8.71 0.02 15.90
C ASN A 5 9.55 0.49 14.71
N SER A 6 9.85 -0.42 13.78
CA SER A 6 10.62 -0.09 12.58
C SER A 6 9.84 0.89 11.68
N LEU A 7 8.53 0.68 11.51
CA LEU A 7 7.66 1.60 10.79
C LEU A 7 7.59 2.98 11.48
N SER A 8 7.49 3.01 12.82
CA SER A 8 7.49 4.25 13.58
C SER A 8 8.81 5.03 13.43
N LYS A 9 9.96 4.33 13.46
CA LYS A 9 11.28 4.93 13.22
C LYS A 9 11.42 5.48 11.80
N ALA A 10 10.85 4.80 10.80
CA ALA A 10 10.84 5.29 9.43
C ALA A 10 10.02 6.58 9.28
N ILE A 11 8.89 6.69 9.98
CA ILE A 11 8.12 7.94 10.02
C ILE A 11 8.86 9.04 10.79
N GLU A 12 9.53 8.72 11.87
CA GLU A 12 10.38 9.68 12.60
C GLU A 12 11.52 10.21 11.71
N TYR A 13 12.15 9.35 10.93
CA TYR A 13 13.12 9.76 9.92
C TYR A 13 12.50 10.77 8.94
N ILE A 14 11.32 10.48 8.38
CA ILE A 14 10.61 11.38 7.45
C ILE A 14 10.29 12.72 8.12
N GLU A 15 9.77 12.72 9.34
CA GLU A 15 9.45 13.94 10.08
C GLU A 15 10.69 14.82 10.33
N ASN A 16 11.84 14.20 10.59
CA ASN A 16 13.09 14.90 10.80
C ASN A 16 13.72 15.46 9.50
N HIS A 17 13.23 15.02 8.33
CA HIS A 17 13.75 15.43 7.02
C HIS A 17 12.73 16.19 6.16
N LEU A 18 11.66 16.74 6.75
CA LEU A 18 10.62 17.47 6.00
C LEU A 18 11.17 18.70 5.24
N GLU A 19 12.25 19.30 5.73
CA GLU A 19 12.91 20.46 5.13
C GLU A 19 14.00 20.09 4.10
N GLN A 20 14.24 18.80 3.90
CA GLN A 20 15.30 18.26 3.04
C GLN A 20 14.70 17.32 2.00
N GLU A 21 15.56 16.76 1.16
CA GLU A 21 15.19 15.64 0.31
C GLU A 21 14.98 14.39 1.18
N ILE A 22 13.83 13.76 1.04
CA ILE A 22 13.48 12.55 1.77
C ILE A 22 13.78 11.35 0.88
N SER A 23 14.71 10.49 1.32
CA SER A 23 14.98 9.23 0.66
C SER A 23 13.95 8.18 1.11
N PHE A 24 13.10 7.74 0.19
CA PHE A 24 12.16 6.65 0.46
C PHE A 24 12.87 5.31 0.66
N ASP A 25 14.02 5.10 0.00
CA ASP A 25 14.86 3.92 0.18
C ASP A 25 15.41 3.84 1.60
N GLU A 26 15.86 4.97 2.13
CA GLU A 26 16.36 5.01 3.52
C GLU A 26 15.22 4.79 4.53
N ALA A 27 14.05 5.38 4.31
CA ALA A 27 12.88 5.12 5.14
C ALA A 27 12.47 3.64 5.10
N ALA A 28 12.48 3.02 3.94
CA ALA A 28 12.18 1.61 3.75
C ALA A 28 13.24 0.71 4.41
N ARG A 29 14.52 1.05 4.30
CA ARG A 29 15.62 0.35 4.98
C ARG A 29 15.44 0.37 6.50
N ILE A 30 15.04 1.51 7.07
CA ILE A 30 14.71 1.63 8.49
C ILE A 30 13.51 0.76 8.86
N ALA A 31 12.51 0.68 7.97
CA ALA A 31 11.35 -0.19 8.13
C ALA A 31 11.64 -1.68 7.86
N SER A 32 12.89 -2.03 7.45
CA SER A 32 13.32 -3.39 7.12
C SER A 32 12.54 -4.04 5.98
N CYS A 33 12.16 -3.25 4.98
CA CYS A 33 11.44 -3.74 3.79
C CYS A 33 11.87 -2.96 2.53
N SER A 34 11.34 -3.35 1.37
CA SER A 34 11.56 -2.60 0.13
C SER A 34 10.76 -1.29 0.11
N THR A 35 11.19 -0.34 -0.72
CA THR A 35 10.53 0.97 -0.87
C THR A 35 9.08 0.82 -1.29
N TYR A 36 8.78 -0.08 -2.23
CA TYR A 36 7.43 -0.39 -2.64
C TYR A 36 6.56 -0.92 -1.47
N TYR A 37 7.06 -1.90 -0.72
CA TYR A 37 6.31 -2.45 0.42
C TYR A 37 6.14 -1.44 1.53
N PHE A 38 7.14 -0.60 1.82
CA PHE A 38 7.02 0.48 2.79
C PHE A 38 5.89 1.45 2.45
N GLN A 39 5.86 1.94 1.21
CA GLN A 39 4.81 2.84 0.74
C GLN A 39 3.43 2.17 0.78
N ARG A 40 3.36 0.91 0.39
CA ARG A 40 2.13 0.12 0.37
C ARG A 40 1.59 -0.12 1.78
N ILE A 41 2.41 -0.62 2.70
CA ILE A 41 2.04 -0.82 4.11
C ILE A 41 1.59 0.49 4.73
N PHE A 42 2.37 1.56 4.53
CA PHE A 42 2.00 2.89 5.02
C PHE A 42 0.63 3.31 4.50
N SER A 43 0.37 3.14 3.21
CA SER A 43 -0.90 3.51 2.60
C SER A 43 -2.10 2.75 3.20
N TYR A 44 -1.96 1.45 3.44
CA TYR A 44 -3.02 0.66 4.08
C TYR A 44 -3.27 1.07 5.54
N VAL A 45 -2.20 1.31 6.31
CA VAL A 45 -2.30 1.63 7.72
C VAL A 45 -2.75 3.07 7.95
N ALA A 46 -2.23 4.02 7.17
CA ALA A 46 -2.51 5.44 7.30
C ALA A 46 -3.77 5.90 6.52
N GLY A 47 -4.21 5.11 5.53
CA GLY A 47 -5.34 5.45 4.65
C GLY A 47 -5.03 6.55 3.63
N ILE A 48 -3.77 6.95 3.50
CA ILE A 48 -3.28 7.95 2.51
C ILE A 48 -1.91 7.50 1.98
N SER A 49 -1.51 7.98 0.80
CA SER A 49 -0.17 7.70 0.29
C SER A 49 0.92 8.39 1.12
N LEU A 50 2.13 7.84 1.09
CA LEU A 50 3.29 8.45 1.78
C LEU A 50 3.60 9.84 1.22
N ALA A 51 3.49 10.02 -0.10
CA ALA A 51 3.69 11.33 -0.75
C ALA A 51 2.66 12.37 -0.28
N GLU A 52 1.38 11.96 -0.18
CA GLU A 52 0.33 12.84 0.36
C GLU A 52 0.58 13.18 1.83
N TYR A 53 1.03 12.22 2.64
CA TYR A 53 1.40 12.47 4.03
C TYR A 53 2.49 13.54 4.12
N ILE A 54 3.60 13.37 3.40
CA ILE A 54 4.73 14.31 3.37
C ILE A 54 4.26 15.69 2.90
N ARG A 55 3.44 15.75 1.85
CA ARG A 55 2.86 17.00 1.34
C ARG A 55 2.06 17.72 2.43
N ARG A 56 1.16 17.03 3.13
CA ARG A 56 0.36 17.62 4.22
C ARG A 56 1.23 18.11 5.38
N ARG A 57 2.25 17.34 5.75
CA ARG A 57 3.17 17.71 6.81
C ARG A 57 4.00 18.93 6.45
N ARG A 58 4.59 18.96 5.25
CA ARG A 58 5.34 20.12 4.73
C ARG A 58 4.48 21.38 4.68
N MET A 59 3.24 21.28 4.18
CA MET A 59 2.34 22.44 4.12
C MET A 59 1.90 22.90 5.51
N THR A 60 1.70 21.99 6.45
CA THR A 60 1.42 22.36 7.84
C THR A 60 2.58 23.13 8.47
N GLN A 61 3.82 22.66 8.31
CA GLN A 61 5.00 23.35 8.83
C GLN A 61 5.20 24.71 8.15
N ALA A 62 5.02 24.76 6.83
CA ALA A 62 5.07 26.01 6.08
C ALA A 62 4.03 27.03 6.56
N ALA A 63 2.82 26.59 6.86
CA ALA A 63 1.75 27.43 7.40
C ALA A 63 2.13 28.03 8.77
N PHE A 64 2.72 27.24 9.65
CA PHE A 64 3.22 27.74 10.94
C PHE A 64 4.31 28.79 10.76
N GLU A 65 5.25 28.59 9.83
CA GLU A 65 6.28 29.59 9.55
C GLU A 65 5.72 30.88 8.94
N LEU A 66 4.78 30.77 8.00
CA LEU A 66 4.10 31.93 7.41
C LEU A 66 3.41 32.81 8.45
N GLN A 67 2.85 32.20 9.50
CA GLN A 67 2.15 32.93 10.58
C GLN A 67 3.10 33.48 11.66
N ARG A 68 4.26 32.86 11.86
CA ARG A 68 5.18 33.19 12.97
C ARG A 68 6.34 34.07 12.57
N THR A 69 6.64 34.17 11.27
CA THR A 69 7.82 34.86 10.78
C THR A 69 7.49 35.80 9.64
N ASP A 70 8.38 36.77 9.42
CA ASP A 70 8.30 37.70 8.29
C ASP A 70 8.97 37.16 7.02
N LYS A 71 9.43 35.90 7.01
CA LYS A 71 10.07 35.28 5.85
C LYS A 71 9.20 35.41 4.60
N LYS A 72 9.84 35.59 3.45
CA LYS A 72 9.15 35.63 2.18
C LYS A 72 8.57 34.25 1.84
N VAL A 73 7.42 34.21 1.17
CA VAL A 73 6.78 32.95 0.71
C VAL A 73 7.75 32.08 -0.09
N LEU A 74 8.61 32.74 -0.92
CA LEU A 74 9.61 32.04 -1.73
C LEU A 74 10.67 31.31 -0.89
N GLU A 75 11.12 31.93 0.20
CA GLU A 75 12.10 31.32 1.11
C GLU A 75 11.52 30.09 1.81
N ILE A 76 10.26 30.17 2.23
CA ILE A 76 9.55 29.05 2.83
C ILE A 76 9.29 27.94 1.80
N ALA A 77 8.90 28.30 0.58
CA ALA A 77 8.72 27.33 -0.50
C ALA A 77 9.99 26.52 -0.77
N SER A 78 11.14 27.24 -0.91
CA SER A 78 12.44 26.60 -1.12
C SER A 78 12.85 25.70 0.03
N LYS A 79 12.61 26.13 1.27
CA LYS A 79 12.90 25.35 2.49
C LYS A 79 12.19 24.00 2.51
N TYR A 80 10.95 23.94 2.04
CA TYR A 80 10.16 22.69 2.00
C TYR A 80 10.27 21.94 0.66
N GLY A 81 11.32 22.22 -0.13
CA GLY A 81 11.66 21.44 -1.33
C GLY A 81 10.87 21.80 -2.59
N TYR A 82 10.25 22.99 -2.65
CA TYR A 82 9.54 23.45 -3.83
C TYR A 82 10.42 24.37 -4.68
N ALA A 83 10.79 23.88 -5.87
CA ALA A 83 11.61 24.63 -6.82
C ALA A 83 10.87 25.81 -7.48
N SER A 84 9.53 25.82 -7.48
CA SER A 84 8.77 26.90 -8.08
C SER A 84 7.68 27.45 -7.15
N PRO A 85 7.46 28.77 -7.16
CA PRO A 85 6.36 29.40 -6.41
C PRO A 85 4.98 28.84 -6.80
N THR A 86 4.82 28.48 -8.07
CA THR A 86 3.54 27.97 -8.60
C THR A 86 3.22 26.59 -8.02
N SER A 87 4.21 25.67 -7.97
CA SER A 87 4.02 24.35 -7.39
C SER A 87 3.73 24.42 -5.89
N PHE A 88 4.46 25.27 -5.17
CA PHE A 88 4.20 25.53 -3.76
C PHE A 88 2.79 26.09 -3.52
N ASN A 89 2.39 27.11 -4.29
CA ASN A 89 1.07 27.71 -4.16
C ASN A 89 -0.06 26.69 -4.38
N ARG A 90 0.07 25.82 -5.42
CA ARG A 90 -0.90 24.75 -5.69
C ARG A 90 -0.96 23.74 -4.53
N ALA A 91 0.19 23.29 -4.03
CA ALA A 91 0.24 22.35 -2.91
C ALA A 91 -0.32 22.97 -1.64
N PHE A 92 0.00 24.23 -1.37
CA PHE A 92 -0.51 24.95 -0.20
C PHE A 92 -2.04 25.14 -0.27
N GLN A 93 -2.55 25.58 -1.41
CA GLN A 93 -4.00 25.72 -1.61
C GLN A 93 -4.74 24.39 -1.54
N SER A 94 -4.17 23.28 -2.05
CA SER A 94 -4.80 21.97 -1.96
C SER A 94 -4.96 21.50 -0.52
N VAL A 95 -4.07 21.92 0.39
CA VAL A 95 -4.07 21.53 1.81
C VAL A 95 -4.88 22.50 2.68
N HIS A 96 -4.76 23.79 2.44
CA HIS A 96 -5.33 24.84 3.30
C HIS A 96 -6.55 25.54 2.73
N GLY A 97 -6.86 25.38 1.45
CA GLY A 97 -7.95 26.07 0.76
C GLY A 97 -7.67 27.55 0.42
N ILE A 98 -6.57 28.12 0.89
CA ILE A 98 -6.18 29.53 0.67
C ILE A 98 -4.73 29.63 0.19
N SER A 99 -4.37 30.79 -0.38
CA SER A 99 -2.99 31.03 -0.84
C SER A 99 -2.02 31.25 0.33
N PRO A 100 -0.69 30.97 0.13
CA PRO A 100 0.33 31.29 1.14
C PRO A 100 0.38 32.77 1.56
N VAL A 101 0.08 33.67 0.62
CA VAL A 101 0.02 35.10 0.92
C VAL A 101 -1.16 35.43 1.83
N ALA A 102 -2.34 34.83 1.57
CA ALA A 102 -3.51 34.99 2.42
C ALA A 102 -3.32 34.38 3.81
N ALA A 103 -2.54 33.30 3.92
CA ALA A 103 -2.21 32.65 5.18
C ALA A 103 -1.40 33.54 6.16
N LYS A 104 -0.69 34.56 5.65
CA LYS A 104 0.02 35.53 6.49
C LYS A 104 -0.91 36.55 7.17
N GLN A 105 -2.15 36.65 6.74
CA GLN A 105 -3.08 37.60 7.32
C GLN A 105 -3.55 37.14 8.70
N LYS A 106 -3.68 38.08 9.62
CA LYS A 106 -4.16 37.79 10.97
C LYS A 106 -5.60 37.23 10.93
N GLY A 107 -5.78 36.09 11.58
CA GLY A 107 -7.07 35.40 11.60
C GLY A 107 -7.32 34.44 10.43
N ALA A 108 -6.32 34.20 9.57
CA ALA A 108 -6.43 33.18 8.52
C ALA A 108 -6.68 31.78 9.14
N VAL A 109 -7.67 31.07 8.62
CA VAL A 109 -8.00 29.69 9.02
C VAL A 109 -7.18 28.72 8.17
N LEU A 110 -6.45 27.84 8.83
CA LEU A 110 -5.53 26.87 8.20
C LEU A 110 -5.78 25.47 8.76
N ASN A 111 -5.53 24.46 7.92
CA ASN A 111 -5.58 23.06 8.33
C ASN A 111 -4.22 22.65 8.91
N ALA A 112 -4.22 21.92 10.03
CA ALA A 112 -3.02 21.33 10.59
C ALA A 112 -3.14 19.82 10.60
N TYR A 113 -2.16 19.15 10.00
CA TYR A 113 -2.06 17.68 9.99
C TYR A 113 -0.92 17.28 10.95
N PRO A 114 -1.24 16.70 12.12
CA PRO A 114 -0.22 16.25 13.06
C PRO A 114 0.58 15.06 12.50
N PRO A 115 1.79 14.78 13.04
CA PRO A 115 2.54 13.58 12.70
C PRO A 115 1.71 12.32 12.99
N ILE A 116 1.74 11.37 12.05
CA ILE A 116 1.16 10.05 12.26
C ILE A 116 1.99 9.31 13.30
N ARG A 117 1.33 8.68 14.26
CA ARG A 117 1.93 7.81 15.24
C ARG A 117 1.24 6.46 15.18
N PHE A 118 2.03 5.42 14.97
CA PHE A 118 1.51 4.06 15.05
C PHE A 118 1.45 3.64 16.51
N SER A 119 0.25 3.37 16.98
CA SER A 119 0.00 2.83 18.33
C SER A 119 -0.87 1.59 18.19
N VAL A 120 -0.54 0.57 18.96
CA VAL A 120 -1.43 -0.58 19.11
C VAL A 120 -2.65 -0.12 19.91
N LYS A 121 -3.76 0.05 19.22
CA LYS A 121 -5.03 0.36 19.89
C LYS A 121 -5.70 -0.97 20.20
N VAL A 122 -5.84 -1.27 21.49
CA VAL A 122 -6.68 -2.39 21.91
C VAL A 122 -8.13 -1.98 21.64
N SER A 123 -8.69 -2.45 20.55
CA SER A 123 -10.11 -2.34 20.23
C SER A 123 -10.65 -3.77 20.15
N GLY A 124 -11.70 -4.06 20.90
CA GLY A 124 -12.47 -5.29 20.71
C GLY A 124 -13.15 -5.21 19.34
N GLY A 125 -12.50 -5.74 18.33
CA GLY A 125 -12.92 -5.69 16.94
C GLY A 125 -13.88 -6.81 16.56
N SER A 126 -14.52 -6.67 15.41
CA SER A 126 -15.17 -7.78 14.74
C SER A 126 -14.14 -8.86 14.43
N ALA A 127 -14.54 -10.14 14.50
CA ALA A 127 -13.68 -11.26 14.15
C ALA A 127 -13.14 -11.12 12.71
N MET A 128 -11.93 -11.63 12.48
CA MET A 128 -11.40 -11.88 11.15
C MET A 128 -11.44 -13.40 10.91
N SER A 129 -12.20 -13.84 9.92
CA SER A 129 -12.16 -15.24 9.51
C SER A 129 -10.87 -15.46 8.72
N TYR A 130 -10.05 -16.42 9.16
CA TYR A 130 -8.84 -16.78 8.44
C TYR A 130 -8.47 -18.25 8.65
N HIS A 131 -7.67 -18.74 7.73
CA HIS A 131 -6.98 -20.02 7.90
C HIS A 131 -5.56 -19.93 7.34
N ILE A 132 -4.69 -20.86 7.75
CA ILE A 132 -3.30 -20.89 7.30
C ILE A 132 -3.08 -22.14 6.47
N ILE A 133 -2.46 -22.00 5.30
CA ILE A 133 -2.13 -23.10 4.41
C ILE A 133 -0.67 -23.04 3.98
N GLU A 134 -0.06 -24.19 3.79
CA GLU A 134 1.19 -24.33 3.04
C GLU A 134 0.84 -24.68 1.59
N LYS A 135 1.39 -23.94 0.64
CA LYS A 135 1.12 -24.18 -0.77
C LYS A 135 2.44 -24.23 -1.54
N PRO A 136 2.66 -25.27 -2.35
CA PRO A 136 3.80 -25.30 -3.27
C PRO A 136 3.69 -24.16 -4.30
N ALA A 137 4.77 -23.91 -5.02
CA ALA A 137 4.75 -22.96 -6.13
C ALA A 137 3.66 -23.34 -7.14
N PHE A 138 3.00 -22.35 -7.70
CA PHE A 138 1.93 -22.57 -8.68
C PHE A 138 1.96 -21.50 -9.77
N HIS A 139 1.51 -21.88 -10.96
CA HIS A 139 1.48 -21.00 -12.11
C HIS A 139 0.19 -20.23 -12.21
N ILE A 140 0.32 -18.99 -12.63
CA ILE A 140 -0.77 -18.13 -13.04
C ILE A 140 -0.58 -17.69 -14.48
N VAL A 141 -1.68 -17.50 -15.18
CA VAL A 141 -1.77 -16.93 -16.52
C VAL A 141 -2.68 -15.71 -16.49
N GLY A 142 -2.25 -14.60 -17.11
CA GLY A 142 -3.02 -13.36 -17.00
C GLY A 142 -2.51 -12.22 -17.86
N ILE A 143 -3.23 -11.12 -17.78
CA ILE A 143 -2.81 -9.84 -18.31
C ILE A 143 -2.14 -9.03 -17.18
N ARG A 144 -1.17 -8.19 -17.53
CA ARG A 144 -0.47 -7.38 -16.54
C ARG A 144 -0.32 -5.94 -16.97
N MET A 145 -0.18 -5.08 -16.00
CA MET A 145 0.29 -3.70 -16.17
C MET A 145 1.54 -3.47 -15.34
N ASN A 146 2.38 -2.54 -15.78
CA ASN A 146 3.48 -2.06 -14.96
C ASN A 146 2.90 -1.14 -13.87
N LEU A 147 3.37 -1.31 -12.65
CA LEU A 147 3.19 -0.34 -11.58
C LEU A 147 4.39 0.61 -11.55
N VAL A 148 4.20 1.76 -10.96
CA VAL A 148 5.25 2.74 -10.72
C VAL A 148 5.58 2.79 -9.23
N ASP A 149 6.71 3.39 -8.88
CA ASP A 149 7.09 3.61 -7.47
C ASP A 149 6.36 4.84 -6.88
N ASP A 150 5.13 5.08 -7.34
CA ASP A 150 4.20 6.06 -6.80
C ASP A 150 2.87 5.38 -6.47
N MET A 151 2.64 5.19 -5.17
CA MET A 151 1.45 4.50 -4.69
C MET A 151 0.15 5.27 -5.01
N GLU A 152 0.19 6.59 -5.08
CA GLU A 152 -0.99 7.39 -5.42
C GLU A 152 -1.40 7.18 -6.89
N GLU A 153 -0.42 7.06 -7.78
CA GLU A 153 -0.65 6.76 -9.18
C GLU A 153 -1.18 5.33 -9.36
N ASN A 154 -0.58 4.36 -8.65
CA ASN A 154 -1.05 2.97 -8.69
C ASN A 154 -2.48 2.82 -8.18
N GLN A 155 -2.87 3.54 -7.12
CA GLN A 155 -4.24 3.53 -6.60
C GLN A 155 -5.28 4.06 -7.60
N LYS A 156 -4.86 4.88 -8.56
CA LYS A 156 -5.72 5.37 -9.66
C LYS A 156 -5.71 4.45 -10.86
N SER A 157 -4.55 3.92 -11.22
CA SER A 157 -4.37 3.12 -12.45
C SER A 157 -4.89 1.69 -12.31
N VAL A 158 -4.74 1.04 -11.16
CA VAL A 158 -5.22 -0.34 -10.96
C VAL A 158 -6.74 -0.49 -11.14
N PRO A 159 -7.61 0.38 -10.59
CA PRO A 159 -9.04 0.31 -10.86
C PRO A 159 -9.39 0.49 -12.34
N LEU A 160 -8.69 1.38 -13.05
CA LEU A 160 -8.88 1.58 -14.48
C LEU A 160 -8.46 0.34 -15.29
N PHE A 161 -7.39 -0.32 -14.87
CA PHE A 161 -6.95 -1.57 -15.49
C PHE A 161 -7.99 -2.69 -15.31
N TRP A 162 -8.62 -2.80 -14.13
CA TRP A 162 -9.74 -3.71 -13.91
C TRP A 162 -10.94 -3.39 -14.80
N GLU A 163 -11.31 -2.11 -14.93
CA GLU A 163 -12.40 -1.69 -15.81
C GLU A 163 -12.13 -2.06 -17.28
N GLN A 164 -10.91 -1.82 -17.74
CA GLN A 164 -10.48 -2.21 -19.09
C GLN A 164 -10.49 -3.73 -19.27
N ALA A 165 -9.95 -4.48 -18.30
CA ALA A 165 -9.89 -5.93 -18.37
C ALA A 165 -11.28 -6.58 -18.46
N LEU A 166 -12.22 -6.12 -17.65
CA LEU A 166 -13.60 -6.64 -17.65
C LEU A 166 -14.31 -6.48 -19.00
N ASN A 167 -13.90 -5.49 -19.79
CA ASN A 167 -14.42 -5.24 -21.13
C ASN A 167 -13.56 -5.88 -22.26
N ASP A 168 -12.42 -6.48 -21.89
CA ASP A 168 -11.52 -7.13 -22.84
C ASP A 168 -11.97 -8.58 -23.11
N ARG A 169 -11.83 -9.02 -24.36
CA ARG A 169 -12.11 -10.41 -24.75
C ARG A 169 -11.25 -11.40 -23.97
N ARG A 170 -10.01 -11.03 -23.65
CA ARG A 170 -9.06 -11.88 -22.88
C ARG A 170 -9.56 -12.23 -21.49
N PHE A 171 -10.44 -11.42 -20.88
CA PHE A 171 -11.02 -11.74 -19.58
C PHE A 171 -11.85 -13.04 -19.62
N SER A 172 -12.61 -13.25 -20.70
CA SER A 172 -13.35 -14.51 -20.88
C SER A 172 -12.40 -15.70 -21.09
N GLU A 173 -11.32 -15.50 -21.83
CA GLU A 173 -10.27 -16.51 -22.02
C GLU A 173 -9.59 -16.87 -20.68
N LEU A 174 -9.33 -15.90 -19.79
CA LEU A 174 -8.79 -16.15 -18.46
C LEU A 174 -9.75 -17.00 -17.62
N CYS A 175 -11.05 -16.73 -17.67
CA CYS A 175 -12.04 -17.53 -16.94
C CYS A 175 -12.03 -19.01 -17.39
N GLU A 176 -11.83 -19.27 -18.68
CA GLU A 176 -11.76 -20.63 -19.25
C GLU A 176 -10.45 -21.35 -18.91
N LEU A 177 -9.37 -20.61 -18.69
CA LEU A 177 -8.06 -21.17 -18.35
C LEU A 177 -7.95 -21.54 -16.86
N ASN A 178 -8.90 -21.17 -16.01
CA ASN A 178 -8.90 -21.51 -14.59
C ASN A 178 -9.12 -23.02 -14.40
N ASN A 179 -8.07 -23.73 -14.04
CA ASN A 179 -8.11 -25.17 -13.82
C ASN A 179 -7.29 -25.63 -12.61
N ALA A 180 -6.79 -24.69 -11.81
CA ALA A 180 -6.01 -24.97 -10.62
C ALA A 180 -6.41 -24.03 -9.47
N ALA A 181 -6.09 -24.39 -8.23
CA ALA A 181 -6.33 -23.55 -7.06
C ALA A 181 -5.21 -22.49 -6.88
N PRO A 182 -5.56 -21.29 -6.39
CA PRO A 182 -6.90 -20.83 -6.00
C PRO A 182 -7.82 -20.64 -7.21
N ASN A 183 -9.09 -21.03 -7.02
CA ASN A 183 -10.09 -20.92 -8.08
C ASN A 183 -10.68 -19.51 -8.10
N GLY A 184 -10.62 -18.86 -9.25
CA GLY A 184 -11.15 -17.51 -9.40
C GLY A 184 -10.31 -16.63 -10.32
N ILE A 185 -10.71 -15.37 -10.38
CA ILE A 185 -9.90 -14.31 -10.99
C ILE A 185 -9.06 -13.67 -9.88
N LEU A 186 -7.78 -13.55 -10.14
CA LEU A 186 -6.77 -13.11 -9.18
C LEU A 186 -6.32 -11.69 -9.50
N GLY A 187 -6.33 -10.82 -8.49
CA GLY A 187 -5.60 -9.56 -8.49
C GLY A 187 -4.29 -9.75 -7.75
N ILE A 188 -3.15 -9.55 -8.40
CA ILE A 188 -1.85 -9.89 -7.81
C ILE A 188 -0.87 -8.74 -7.98
N SER A 189 -0.36 -8.25 -6.84
CA SER A 189 0.75 -7.29 -6.85
C SER A 189 2.07 -8.04 -6.73
N VAL A 190 2.92 -7.91 -7.75
CA VAL A 190 4.24 -8.53 -7.80
C VAL A 190 5.31 -7.46 -7.73
N TYR A 191 6.26 -7.64 -6.83
CA TYR A 191 7.46 -6.83 -6.72
C TYR A 191 8.68 -7.74 -6.86
N GLU A 192 9.38 -7.67 -7.96
CA GLU A 192 10.64 -8.38 -8.16
C GLU A 192 11.84 -7.51 -7.78
N ASN A 193 11.83 -6.27 -8.24
CA ASN A 193 12.83 -5.25 -7.94
C ASN A 193 12.22 -3.86 -8.28
N PRO A 194 12.89 -2.73 -7.98
CA PRO A 194 12.34 -1.39 -8.23
C PRO A 194 11.92 -1.09 -9.66
N GLU A 195 12.52 -1.77 -10.65
CA GLU A 195 12.22 -1.56 -12.08
C GLU A 195 11.14 -2.52 -12.59
N ASN A 196 10.85 -3.60 -11.84
CA ASN A 196 9.93 -4.65 -12.21
C ASN A 196 8.84 -4.82 -11.16
N ILE A 197 7.89 -3.90 -11.18
CA ILE A 197 6.71 -3.94 -10.33
C ILE A 197 5.49 -4.09 -11.23
N PHE A 198 4.68 -5.13 -10.99
CA PHE A 198 3.55 -5.47 -11.84
C PHE A 198 2.28 -5.67 -11.03
N TYR A 199 1.15 -5.38 -11.67
CA TYR A 199 -0.15 -5.85 -11.22
C TYR A 199 -0.73 -6.78 -12.27
N TYR A 200 -1.11 -7.98 -11.85
CA TYR A 200 -1.73 -8.98 -12.70
C TYR A 200 -3.22 -9.06 -12.43
N ILE A 201 -4.00 -9.21 -13.49
CA ILE A 201 -5.33 -9.80 -13.46
C ILE A 201 -5.17 -11.15 -14.14
N ALA A 202 -5.31 -12.22 -13.35
CA ALA A 202 -4.88 -13.55 -13.75
C ALA A 202 -5.81 -14.64 -13.25
N THR A 203 -5.48 -15.87 -13.56
CA THR A 203 -6.10 -17.08 -12.99
C THR A 203 -5.03 -18.14 -12.77
N SER A 204 -5.28 -19.09 -11.85
CA SER A 204 -4.39 -20.23 -11.65
C SER A 204 -4.61 -21.24 -12.77
N SER A 205 -3.53 -21.65 -13.42
CA SER A 205 -3.60 -22.60 -14.53
C SER A 205 -2.40 -23.53 -14.57
N THR A 206 -2.64 -24.79 -14.93
CA THR A 206 -1.60 -25.78 -15.29
C THR A 206 -1.27 -25.74 -16.78
N ASN A 207 -2.06 -25.02 -17.57
CA ASN A 207 -1.85 -24.86 -19.00
C ASN A 207 -0.86 -23.69 -19.26
N LYS A 208 -0.15 -23.77 -20.36
CA LYS A 208 0.65 -22.65 -20.86
C LYS A 208 -0.26 -21.48 -21.28
N ALA A 209 0.24 -20.27 -21.11
CA ALA A 209 -0.47 -19.09 -21.56
C ALA A 209 -0.58 -19.07 -23.10
N PRO A 210 -1.75 -18.75 -23.65
CA PRO A 210 -1.91 -18.40 -25.05
C PRO A 210 -1.14 -17.13 -25.44
N ASP A 211 -0.99 -16.92 -26.74
CA ASP A 211 -0.36 -15.70 -27.27
C ASP A 211 -1.03 -14.43 -26.73
N GLY A 212 -0.22 -13.50 -26.22
CA GLY A 212 -0.69 -12.24 -25.65
C GLY A 212 -1.16 -12.30 -24.18
N ILE A 213 -1.03 -13.45 -23.54
CA ILE A 213 -1.23 -13.66 -22.10
C ILE A 213 0.14 -13.95 -21.45
N CYS A 214 0.37 -13.36 -20.28
CA CYS A 214 1.61 -13.50 -19.52
C CYS A 214 1.52 -14.69 -18.54
N GLU A 215 2.66 -15.31 -18.27
CA GLU A 215 2.81 -16.32 -17.20
C GLU A 215 3.62 -15.74 -16.06
N TYR A 216 3.32 -16.21 -14.84
CA TYR A 216 4.14 -15.96 -13.66
C TYR A 216 4.03 -17.15 -12.70
N GLU A 217 5.14 -17.49 -12.04
CA GLU A 217 5.15 -18.51 -11.01
C GLU A 217 5.09 -17.85 -9.63
N ILE A 218 4.02 -18.11 -8.89
CA ILE A 218 3.89 -17.71 -7.49
C ILE A 218 4.75 -18.66 -6.65
N PRO A 219 5.71 -18.14 -5.85
CA PRO A 219 6.59 -18.99 -5.06
C PRO A 219 5.85 -19.83 -4.01
N ALA A 220 6.42 -20.98 -3.68
CA ALA A 220 5.96 -21.77 -2.54
C ALA A 220 6.05 -20.97 -1.24
N SER A 221 5.02 -21.00 -0.42
CA SER A 221 4.97 -20.29 0.85
C SER A 221 3.92 -20.85 1.80
N THR A 222 4.01 -20.41 3.05
CA THR A 222 2.90 -20.43 3.99
C THR A 222 2.07 -19.17 3.79
N TRP A 223 0.77 -19.32 3.65
CA TRP A 223 -0.19 -18.25 3.39
C TRP A 223 -1.19 -18.16 4.53
N VAL A 224 -1.45 -16.95 5.01
CA VAL A 224 -2.68 -16.67 5.73
C VAL A 224 -3.73 -16.21 4.71
N VAL A 225 -4.87 -16.85 4.74
CA VAL A 225 -6.01 -16.61 3.84
C VAL A 225 -7.14 -16.00 4.67
N PHE A 226 -7.56 -14.81 4.32
CA PHE A 226 -8.71 -14.13 4.94
C PHE A 226 -9.90 -14.21 4.02
N GLU A 227 -11.01 -14.74 4.54
CA GLU A 227 -12.29 -14.85 3.84
C GLU A 227 -13.16 -13.63 4.14
N ASN A 228 -13.80 -13.08 3.12
CA ASN A 228 -14.62 -11.88 3.23
C ASN A 228 -15.87 -11.96 2.36
N ASP A 229 -16.97 -11.42 2.86
CA ASP A 229 -18.22 -11.25 2.13
C ASP A 229 -18.57 -9.76 2.04
N GLY A 230 -19.08 -9.32 0.90
CA GLY A 230 -19.53 -7.95 0.67
C GLY A 230 -18.81 -7.25 -0.49
N TYR A 231 -18.67 -5.93 -0.43
CA TYR A 231 -18.03 -5.14 -1.51
C TYR A 231 -16.53 -5.40 -1.57
N PHE A 232 -16.06 -5.89 -2.71
CA PHE A 232 -14.68 -6.35 -2.89
C PHE A 232 -13.64 -5.29 -2.54
N LYS A 233 -13.78 -4.09 -3.10
CA LYS A 233 -12.79 -3.01 -2.91
C LYS A 233 -12.61 -2.63 -1.43
N GLU A 234 -13.71 -2.47 -0.71
CA GLU A 234 -13.69 -2.06 0.69
C GLU A 234 -13.17 -3.19 1.59
N ASN A 235 -13.58 -4.42 1.31
CA ASN A 235 -13.15 -5.60 2.05
C ASN A 235 -11.65 -5.84 1.91
N VAL A 236 -11.11 -5.85 0.70
CA VAL A 236 -9.69 -6.06 0.44
C VAL A 236 -8.83 -5.02 1.17
N GLN A 237 -9.18 -3.74 1.05
CA GLN A 237 -8.46 -2.67 1.76
C GLN A 237 -8.56 -2.81 3.29
N SER A 238 -9.73 -3.19 3.79
CA SER A 238 -9.95 -3.44 5.21
C SER A 238 -9.11 -4.61 5.72
N VAL A 239 -9.03 -5.71 4.95
CA VAL A 239 -8.21 -6.88 5.31
C VAL A 239 -6.74 -6.49 5.40
N PHE A 240 -6.17 -5.84 4.40
CA PHE A 240 -4.76 -5.44 4.46
C PHE A 240 -4.47 -4.54 5.66
N ARG A 241 -5.32 -3.54 5.92
CA ARG A 241 -5.16 -2.68 7.09
C ARG A 241 -5.20 -3.50 8.38
N ARG A 242 -6.21 -4.37 8.56
CA ARG A 242 -6.39 -5.18 9.76
C ARG A 242 -5.31 -6.24 9.91
N PHE A 243 -4.82 -6.81 8.80
CA PHE A 243 -3.67 -7.71 8.81
C PHE A 243 -2.46 -7.06 9.49
N TYR A 244 -2.08 -5.86 9.05
CA TYR A 244 -0.92 -5.16 9.61
C TYR A 244 -1.16 -4.60 11.02
N THR A 245 -2.38 -4.23 11.38
CA THR A 245 -2.66 -3.54 12.65
C THR A 245 -3.24 -4.44 13.75
N GLU A 246 -3.94 -5.51 13.37
CA GLU A 246 -4.69 -6.35 14.30
C GLU A 246 -4.23 -7.82 14.31
N TRP A 247 -3.81 -8.38 13.15
CA TRP A 247 -3.45 -9.79 13.06
C TRP A 247 -1.94 -10.04 13.19
N LEU A 248 -1.13 -9.44 12.32
CA LEU A 248 0.32 -9.69 12.26
C LEU A 248 1.04 -9.41 13.59
N PRO A 249 0.73 -8.31 14.33
CA PRO A 249 1.44 -8.00 15.57
C PRO A 249 1.31 -9.03 16.69
N PHE A 250 0.27 -9.89 16.61
CA PHE A 250 -0.05 -10.87 17.66
C PHE A 250 0.00 -12.30 17.18
N SER A 251 0.32 -12.53 15.91
CA SER A 251 0.22 -13.84 15.27
C SER A 251 1.43 -14.75 15.52
N GLY A 252 2.59 -14.21 15.91
CA GLY A 252 3.87 -14.93 15.93
C GLY A 252 4.44 -15.21 14.53
N TYR A 253 3.94 -14.48 13.51
CA TYR A 253 4.41 -14.55 12.15
C TYR A 253 4.99 -13.21 11.69
N GLU A 254 5.84 -13.28 10.67
CA GLU A 254 6.33 -12.14 9.91
C GLU A 254 5.74 -12.16 8.50
N TYR A 255 5.59 -10.99 7.92
CA TYR A 255 5.27 -10.85 6.49
C TYR A 255 6.43 -11.38 5.65
N ALA A 256 6.15 -12.28 4.69
CA ALA A 256 7.20 -12.94 3.91
C ALA A 256 7.72 -12.10 2.73
N GLY A 257 7.05 -11.01 2.37
CA GLY A 257 7.46 -10.14 1.26
C GLY A 257 7.27 -10.74 -0.14
N LEU A 258 6.37 -11.71 -0.26
CA LEU A 258 5.97 -12.30 -1.55
C LEU A 258 4.73 -11.59 -2.12
N PRO A 259 4.34 -11.88 -3.37
CA PRO A 259 3.13 -11.31 -3.97
C PRO A 259 1.89 -11.53 -3.10
N ASP A 260 1.12 -10.48 -2.86
CA ASP A 260 -0.19 -10.61 -2.23
C ASP A 260 -1.24 -10.91 -3.29
N ILE A 261 -2.20 -11.78 -2.95
CA ILE A 261 -3.19 -12.31 -3.90
C ILE A 261 -4.59 -11.98 -3.40
N GLU A 262 -5.36 -11.34 -4.23
CA GLU A 262 -6.79 -11.14 -4.08
C GLU A 262 -7.50 -12.18 -4.94
N VAL A 263 -8.41 -12.95 -4.37
CA VAL A 263 -9.16 -13.99 -5.09
C VAL A 263 -10.62 -13.58 -5.19
N TYR A 264 -11.10 -13.47 -6.41
CA TYR A 264 -12.48 -13.12 -6.72
C TYR A 264 -13.19 -14.28 -7.42
N PRO A 265 -14.45 -14.57 -7.09
CA PRO A 265 -15.15 -15.65 -7.74
C PRO A 265 -15.34 -15.38 -9.24
N ILE A 266 -15.30 -16.42 -10.06
CA ILE A 266 -15.67 -16.35 -11.48
C ILE A 266 -17.19 -16.18 -11.53
N GLN A 267 -17.65 -14.93 -11.50
CA GLN A 267 -19.06 -14.57 -11.61
C GLN A 267 -19.25 -13.52 -12.71
N ASN A 268 -20.51 -13.19 -13.01
CA ASN A 268 -20.88 -12.19 -13.99
C ASN A 268 -20.04 -10.90 -13.83
N LYS A 269 -19.54 -10.34 -14.94
CA LYS A 269 -18.67 -9.16 -15.04
C LYS A 269 -19.17 -7.91 -14.28
N THR A 270 -20.41 -7.91 -13.81
CA THR A 270 -21.03 -6.78 -13.09
C THR A 270 -21.03 -6.93 -11.56
N VAL A 271 -20.56 -8.06 -11.03
CA VAL A 271 -20.62 -8.32 -9.59
C VAL A 271 -19.45 -7.63 -8.89
N GLN A 272 -19.76 -6.63 -8.09
CA GLN A 272 -18.79 -5.88 -7.27
C GLN A 272 -18.79 -6.34 -5.81
N SER A 273 -19.58 -7.35 -5.47
CA SER A 273 -19.72 -7.88 -4.11
C SER A 273 -19.93 -9.38 -4.13
N GLY A 274 -19.56 -10.04 -3.05
CA GLY A 274 -19.69 -11.47 -2.86
C GLY A 274 -18.58 -12.00 -1.97
N HIS A 275 -18.37 -13.31 -2.03
CA HIS A 275 -17.26 -13.95 -1.34
C HIS A 275 -15.94 -13.63 -2.05
N SER A 276 -14.93 -13.28 -1.29
CA SER A 276 -13.58 -13.01 -1.78
C SER A 276 -12.54 -13.44 -0.75
N GLU A 277 -11.34 -13.73 -1.18
CA GLU A 277 -10.24 -14.08 -0.30
C GLU A 277 -9.07 -13.13 -0.51
N VAL A 278 -8.30 -12.91 0.55
CA VAL A 278 -7.01 -12.21 0.49
C VAL A 278 -5.95 -13.13 1.07
N TRP A 279 -4.98 -13.48 0.24
CA TRP A 279 -3.87 -14.35 0.57
C TRP A 279 -2.61 -13.52 0.80
N ILE A 280 -2.02 -13.63 1.98
CA ILE A 280 -0.81 -12.91 2.35
C ILE A 280 0.23 -13.94 2.77
N ALA A 281 1.41 -13.87 2.15
CA ALA A 281 2.49 -14.78 2.48
C ALA A 281 3.10 -14.41 3.83
N ILE A 282 3.28 -15.42 4.68
CA ILE A 282 3.80 -15.29 6.03
C ILE A 282 4.93 -16.29 6.27
N ARG A 283 5.79 -16.01 7.23
CA ARG A 283 6.79 -16.94 7.77
C ARG A 283 6.78 -16.87 9.29
N LYS A 284 7.13 -17.96 9.96
CA LYS A 284 7.28 -17.94 11.42
C LYS A 284 8.37 -16.94 11.84
N GLU A 285 8.11 -16.16 12.88
CA GLU A 285 9.17 -15.37 13.53
C GLU A 285 10.31 -16.31 13.90
N LYS A 286 11.57 -15.90 13.62
CA LYS A 286 12.72 -16.64 14.11
C LYS A 286 12.70 -16.56 15.63
N GLU A 287 12.66 -17.70 16.31
CA GLU A 287 12.92 -17.75 17.75
C GLU A 287 14.30 -17.12 17.98
N ASN A 288 14.34 -16.03 18.73
CA ASN A 288 15.61 -15.48 19.17
C ASN A 288 16.28 -16.54 20.08
N GLU A 289 17.31 -17.20 19.58
CA GLU A 289 18.17 -18.11 20.34
C GLU A 289 18.99 -17.38 21.44
N ASN A 290 18.49 -16.31 21.99
CA ASN A 290 19.01 -15.65 23.17
C ASN A 290 18.17 -16.02 24.38
N GLY A 291 17.98 -17.32 24.59
CA GLY A 291 17.63 -17.89 25.89
C GLY A 291 18.81 -17.72 26.83
N VAL A 292 18.73 -16.70 27.65
CA VAL A 292 19.64 -16.51 28.78
C VAL A 292 19.56 -17.77 29.65
N SER A 293 20.63 -18.55 29.59
CA SER A 293 20.99 -19.43 30.72
C SER A 293 21.31 -18.54 31.91
N ASN A 294 20.40 -18.48 32.87
CA ASN A 294 20.68 -18.49 34.33
C ASN A 294 19.40 -18.20 35.11
#